data_d4a412c16ba6e4008694b5b9428d605b
#
_entry.id   d4a412c16ba6e4008694b5b9428d605b
#
_cell.length_a   1.000
_cell.length_b   1.000
_cell.length_c   1.000
_cell.angle_alpha   90.00
_cell.angle_beta   90.00
_cell.angle_gamma   90.00
#
_symmetry.space_group_name_H-M   'P 1'
#
loop_
_entity.id
_entity.type
_entity.pdbx_description
1 polymer ?
#
loop_
_entity_poly.entity_id
_entity_poly.type
_entity_poly.pdbx_seq_one_letter_code
_entity_poly.pdbx_strand_id
1 'polypeptide(L)'
;MIRDGYIYTFEGNEGCGKTTVINELAKKLTSEGHEVLITREPGGSELAEKIRNMIMKEEKLNTSTELMLFLAARLDHFNKVILPALKENKIVLIDRFIDSTLVYQGMVPENACNIRMIYKFNQI
;
A
#
# COMPACT_ATOMS: atom_id res chain seq x y z
N MET A 1 -2.20 -22.38 18.24
CA MET A 1 -2.86 -21.87 17.05
C MET A 1 -2.02 -20.76 16.44
N ILE A 2 -1.63 -20.95 15.20
CA ILE A 2 -0.85 -19.96 14.48
C ILE A 2 -1.85 -18.96 13.89
N ARG A 3 -1.67 -17.69 14.22
CA ARG A 3 -2.45 -16.63 13.63
C ARG A 3 -1.64 -15.96 12.56
N ASP A 4 -2.25 -15.83 11.40
CA ASP A 4 -1.65 -15.01 10.37
C ASP A 4 -1.82 -13.54 10.74
N GLY A 5 -0.93 -12.72 10.24
CA GLY A 5 -1.06 -11.29 10.40
C GLY A 5 -2.20 -10.72 9.59
N TYR A 6 -2.47 -9.44 9.80
CA TYR A 6 -3.53 -8.73 9.10
C TYR A 6 -2.96 -7.64 8.23
N ILE A 7 -3.62 -7.42 7.11
CA ILE A 7 -3.28 -6.32 6.20
C ILE A 7 -4.46 -5.36 6.13
N TYR A 8 -4.17 -4.07 6.33
CA TYR A 8 -5.12 -3.00 6.06
C TYR A 8 -4.51 -2.11 4.99
N THR A 9 -5.23 -1.88 3.91
CA THR A 9 -4.80 -0.96 2.87
C THR A 9 -5.62 0.31 2.94
N PHE A 10 -4.93 1.44 2.77
CA PHE A 10 -5.54 2.76 2.80
C PHE A 10 -5.34 3.39 1.43
N GLU A 11 -6.44 3.68 0.76
CA GLU A 11 -6.42 4.27 -0.56
C GLU A 11 -6.98 5.68 -0.49
N GLY A 12 -6.34 6.59 -1.20
CA GLY A 12 -6.77 7.98 -1.24
C GLY A 12 -5.76 8.85 -1.93
N ASN A 13 -6.18 10.05 -2.27
CA ASN A 13 -5.30 11.03 -2.89
C ASN A 13 -4.39 11.66 -1.86
N GLU A 14 -3.26 12.21 -2.32
CA GLU A 14 -2.39 12.97 -1.46
C GLU A 14 -3.15 14.17 -0.88
N GLY A 15 -2.80 14.53 0.34
CA GLY A 15 -3.41 15.68 1.00
C GLY A 15 -4.76 15.42 1.63
N CYS A 16 -5.25 14.18 1.62
CA CYS A 16 -6.55 13.84 2.21
C CYS A 16 -6.48 13.46 3.68
N GLY A 17 -5.32 13.60 4.31
CA GLY A 17 -5.15 13.18 5.71
C GLY A 17 -4.92 11.70 5.89
N LYS A 18 -4.63 10.98 4.82
CA LYS A 18 -4.41 9.53 4.87
C LYS A 18 -3.25 9.16 5.79
N THR A 19 -2.14 9.88 5.71
CA THR A 19 -0.98 9.66 6.58
C THR A 19 -1.36 9.82 8.05
N THR A 20 -2.15 10.82 8.37
CA THR A 20 -2.61 11.06 9.73
C THR A 20 -3.45 9.89 10.24
N VAL A 21 -4.39 9.42 9.42
CA VAL A 21 -5.25 8.28 9.79
C VAL A 21 -4.41 7.03 10.04
N ILE A 22 -3.47 6.74 9.17
CA ILE A 22 -2.60 5.56 9.30
C ILE A 22 -1.78 5.65 10.58
N ASN A 23 -1.18 6.82 10.86
CA ASN A 23 -0.37 7.00 12.04
C ASN A 23 -1.19 6.87 13.33
N GLU A 24 -2.39 7.43 13.35
CA GLU A 24 -3.28 7.32 14.51
C GLU A 24 -3.69 5.87 14.75
N LEU A 25 -4.02 5.14 13.69
CA LEU A 25 -4.37 3.74 13.81
C LEU A 25 -3.17 2.92 14.30
N ALA A 26 -1.98 3.20 13.77
CA ALA A 26 -0.76 2.50 14.20
C ALA A 26 -0.50 2.71 15.70
N LYS A 27 -0.68 3.94 16.18
CA LYS A 27 -0.52 4.23 17.60
C LYS A 27 -1.51 3.46 18.45
N LYS A 28 -2.76 3.42 18.03
CA LYS A 28 -3.79 2.70 18.75
C LYS A 28 -3.50 1.21 18.82
N LEU A 29 -3.15 0.61 17.68
CA LEU A 29 -2.85 -0.81 17.62
C LEU A 29 -1.61 -1.16 18.45
N THR A 30 -0.58 -0.31 18.39
CA THR A 30 0.62 -0.50 19.19
C THR A 30 0.29 -0.42 20.69
N SER A 31 -0.56 0.51 21.10
CA SER A 31 -0.97 0.63 22.50
C SER A 31 -1.75 -0.58 22.97
N GLU A 32 -2.38 -1.30 22.05
CA GLU A 32 -3.12 -2.53 22.38
C GLU A 32 -2.24 -3.78 22.33
N GLY A 33 -0.94 -3.62 22.14
CA GLY A 33 0.01 -4.72 22.19
C GLY A 33 0.34 -5.36 20.85
N HIS A 34 -0.06 -4.75 19.74
CA HIS A 34 0.24 -5.27 18.41
C HIS A 34 1.54 -4.71 17.88
N GLU A 35 2.26 -5.53 17.11
CA GLU A 35 3.37 -5.02 16.30
C GLU A 35 2.82 -4.57 14.96
N VAL A 36 3.17 -3.36 14.56
CA VAL A 36 2.63 -2.72 13.37
C VAL A 36 3.75 -2.34 12.42
N LEU A 37 3.59 -2.71 11.16
CA LEU A 37 4.46 -2.27 10.08
C LEU A 37 3.67 -1.32 9.20
N ILE A 38 4.21 -0.12 9.00
CA ILE A 38 3.64 0.84 8.06
C ILE A 38 4.49 0.79 6.79
N THR A 39 3.87 0.60 5.65
CA THR A 39 4.55 0.57 4.37
C THR A 39 3.68 1.25 3.31
N ARG A 40 4.18 1.29 2.07
CA ARG A 40 3.46 2.02 1.01
C ARG A 40 3.56 1.29 -0.33
N GLU A 41 2.62 1.59 -1.22
CA GLU A 41 2.62 1.09 -2.60
C GLU A 41 2.30 2.20 -3.58
N PRO A 42 2.99 2.27 -4.73
CA PRO A 42 4.15 1.45 -5.07
C PRO A 42 5.37 1.81 -4.23
N GLY A 43 6.15 0.81 -3.86
CA GLY A 43 7.33 1.01 -3.03
C GLY A 43 7.40 -0.02 -1.91
N GLY A 44 8.13 0.31 -0.86
CA GLY A 44 8.21 -0.50 0.34
C GLY A 44 9.37 -1.48 0.39
N SER A 45 9.96 -1.83 -0.74
CA SER A 45 11.19 -2.60 -0.83
C SER A 45 12.18 -1.85 -1.70
N GLU A 46 13.45 -2.23 -1.65
CA GLU A 46 14.47 -1.50 -2.41
C GLU A 46 14.16 -1.45 -3.90
N LEU A 47 13.85 -2.60 -4.49
CA LEU A 47 13.49 -2.65 -5.90
C LEU A 47 12.18 -1.91 -6.18
N ALA A 48 11.19 -2.11 -5.33
CA ALA A 48 9.90 -1.45 -5.50
C ALA A 48 10.02 0.07 -5.45
N GLU A 49 10.92 0.61 -4.59
CA GLU A 49 11.16 2.05 -4.55
C GLU A 49 11.82 2.55 -5.84
N LYS A 50 12.72 1.77 -6.42
CA LYS A 50 13.31 2.11 -7.71
C LYS A 50 12.27 2.15 -8.81
N ILE A 51 11.37 1.18 -8.82
CA ILE A 51 10.27 1.15 -9.79
C ILE A 51 9.34 2.34 -9.59
N ARG A 52 9.03 2.68 -8.35
CA ARG A 52 8.24 3.87 -8.04
C ARG A 52 8.85 5.11 -8.66
N ASN A 53 10.17 5.28 -8.49
CA ASN A 53 10.86 6.43 -9.04
C ASN A 53 10.81 6.45 -10.56
N MET A 54 10.91 5.30 -11.21
CA MET A 54 10.79 5.20 -12.65
C MET A 54 9.39 5.64 -13.12
N ILE A 55 8.36 5.15 -12.46
CA ILE A 55 6.98 5.52 -12.80
C ILE A 55 6.77 7.02 -12.65
N MET A 56 7.30 7.60 -11.58
CA MET A 56 7.10 9.02 -11.30
C MET A 56 7.88 9.95 -12.20
N LYS A 57 9.03 9.50 -12.70
CA LYS A 57 9.88 10.32 -13.56
C LYS A 57 9.47 10.30 -15.03
N GLU A 58 8.88 9.23 -15.48
CA GLU A 58 8.52 9.09 -16.88
C GLU A 58 7.20 9.78 -17.15
N GLU A 59 7.23 10.80 -18.00
CA GLU A 59 6.04 11.60 -18.29
C GLU A 59 5.05 10.91 -19.22
N LYS A 60 5.53 9.95 -20.02
CA LYS A 60 4.72 9.34 -21.07
C LYS A 60 4.79 7.83 -21.10
N LEU A 61 4.64 7.22 -19.93
CA LEU A 61 4.54 5.78 -19.90
C LEU A 61 3.22 5.33 -20.51
N ASN A 62 3.31 4.29 -21.33
CA ASN A 62 2.13 3.60 -21.80
C ASN A 62 1.41 3.01 -20.58
N THR A 63 0.08 3.08 -20.57
CA THR A 63 -0.72 2.60 -19.45
C THR A 63 -0.43 1.14 -19.09
N SER A 64 -0.26 0.29 -20.11
CA SER A 64 0.05 -1.12 -19.89
C SER A 64 1.43 -1.31 -19.27
N THR A 65 2.41 -0.52 -19.70
CA THR A 65 3.76 -0.58 -19.15
C THR A 65 3.75 -0.13 -17.70
N GLU A 66 3.06 0.96 -17.42
CA GLU A 66 2.93 1.49 -16.06
C GLU A 66 2.29 0.45 -15.15
N LEU A 67 1.22 -0.20 -15.61
CA LEU A 67 0.56 -1.24 -14.84
C LEU A 67 1.51 -2.41 -14.53
N MET A 68 2.28 -2.84 -15.52
CA MET A 68 3.22 -3.94 -15.32
C MET A 68 4.32 -3.58 -14.33
N LEU A 69 4.82 -2.35 -14.40
CA LEU A 69 5.80 -1.87 -13.44
C LEU A 69 5.22 -1.84 -12.03
N PHE A 70 3.98 -1.37 -11.91
CA PHE A 70 3.29 -1.32 -10.63
C PHE A 70 3.13 -2.72 -10.03
N LEU A 71 2.73 -3.69 -10.87
CA LEU A 71 2.56 -5.07 -10.40
C LEU A 71 3.89 -5.70 -10.01
N ALA A 72 4.96 -5.40 -10.76
CA ALA A 72 6.29 -5.89 -10.42
C ALA A 72 6.74 -5.34 -9.06
N ALA A 73 6.52 -4.05 -8.83
CA ALA A 73 6.84 -3.42 -7.55
C ALA A 73 6.05 -4.06 -6.41
N ARG A 74 4.76 -4.29 -6.64
CA ARG A 74 3.89 -4.90 -5.63
C ARG A 74 4.35 -6.31 -5.28
N LEU A 75 4.69 -7.10 -6.27
CA LEU A 75 5.12 -8.47 -6.05
C LEU A 75 6.42 -8.52 -5.23
N ASP A 76 7.38 -7.69 -5.59
CA ASP A 76 8.64 -7.62 -4.85
C ASP A 76 8.43 -7.18 -3.41
N HIS A 77 7.63 -6.15 -3.23
CA HIS A 77 7.26 -5.63 -1.91
C HIS A 77 6.56 -6.70 -1.07
N PHE A 78 5.60 -7.40 -1.66
CA PHE A 78 4.89 -8.46 -0.96
C PHE A 78 5.85 -9.55 -0.49
N ASN A 79 6.69 -10.05 -1.39
CA ASN A 79 7.56 -11.17 -1.06
C ASN A 79 8.64 -10.81 -0.04
N LYS A 80 9.18 -9.60 -0.12
CA LYS A 80 10.31 -9.20 0.71
C LYS A 80 9.93 -8.55 2.03
N VAL A 81 8.77 -7.92 2.10
CA VAL A 81 8.40 -7.11 3.26
C VAL A 81 7.09 -7.57 3.88
N ILE A 82 6.04 -7.67 3.09
CA ILE A 82 4.70 -7.95 3.63
C ILE A 82 4.59 -9.38 4.14
N LEU A 83 4.96 -10.34 3.31
CA LEU A 83 4.83 -11.75 3.68
C LEU A 83 5.66 -12.09 4.93
N PRO A 84 6.93 -11.67 5.05
CA PRO A 84 7.67 -11.91 6.28
C PRO A 84 7.02 -11.28 7.51
N ALA A 85 6.47 -10.07 7.38
CA ALA A 85 5.79 -9.41 8.48
C ALA A 85 4.53 -10.18 8.91
N LEU A 86 3.78 -10.68 7.95
CA LEU A 86 2.59 -11.49 8.25
C LEU A 86 2.95 -12.78 8.97
N LYS A 87 4.05 -13.41 8.58
CA LYS A 87 4.51 -14.62 9.23
C LYS A 87 4.94 -14.38 10.68
N GLU A 88 5.30 -13.15 11.00
CA GLU A 88 5.61 -12.75 12.37
C GLU A 88 4.39 -12.22 13.11
N ASN A 89 3.21 -12.39 12.57
CA ASN A 89 1.94 -11.95 13.14
C ASN A 89 1.83 -10.43 13.32
N LYS A 90 2.52 -9.69 12.47
CA LYS A 90 2.42 -8.23 12.49
C LYS A 90 1.16 -7.77 11.77
N ILE A 91 0.69 -6.60 12.15
CA ILE A 91 -0.35 -5.90 11.41
C ILE A 91 0.34 -4.98 10.42
N VAL A 92 0.01 -5.13 9.14
CA VAL A 92 0.62 -4.35 8.08
C VAL A 92 -0.38 -3.30 7.62
N LEU A 93 0.02 -2.03 7.71
CA LEU A 93 -0.76 -0.91 7.22
C LEU A 93 -0.12 -0.40 5.94
N ILE A 94 -0.84 -0.47 4.84
CA ILE A 94 -0.31 -0.12 3.53
C ILE A 94 -0.94 1.18 3.06
N ASP A 95 -0.10 2.19 2.87
CA ASP A 95 -0.50 3.44 2.24
C ASP A 95 -0.41 3.24 0.72
N ARG A 96 -1.56 3.24 0.06
CA ARG A 96 -1.61 3.01 -1.37
C ARG A 96 -1.96 4.30 -2.09
N PHE A 97 -1.02 4.78 -2.88
CA PHE A 97 -1.26 5.91 -3.74
C PHE A 97 -2.11 5.48 -4.92
N ILE A 98 -3.23 6.16 -5.13
CA ILE A 98 -4.07 5.91 -6.29
C ILE A 98 -3.69 6.91 -7.36
N ASP A 99 -3.08 6.42 -8.44
CA ASP A 99 -2.90 7.21 -9.65
C ASP A 99 -4.15 7.04 -10.49
N SER A 100 -4.86 8.13 -10.73
CA SER A 100 -6.10 8.11 -11.48
C SER A 100 -5.93 7.59 -12.91
N THR A 101 -4.73 7.70 -13.47
CA THR A 101 -4.46 7.18 -14.81
C THR A 101 -4.29 5.67 -14.83
N LEU A 102 -3.92 5.07 -13.71
CA LEU A 102 -3.43 3.70 -13.69
C LEU A 102 -4.54 2.67 -13.57
N VAL A 103 -5.50 2.87 -12.69
CA VAL A 103 -6.40 1.80 -12.29
C VAL A 103 -7.86 2.19 -12.39
N TYR A 104 -8.17 3.46 -12.31
CA TYR A 104 -9.55 3.89 -12.11
C TYR A 104 -10.03 4.91 -13.12
N GLN A 105 -9.58 4.80 -14.36
CA GLN A 105 -10.05 5.71 -15.40
C GLN A 105 -11.58 5.75 -15.39
N GLY A 106 -12.13 6.85 -14.92
CA GLY A 106 -13.56 7.06 -14.88
C GLY A 106 -14.29 6.40 -13.71
N MET A 107 -13.62 5.66 -12.85
CA MET A 107 -14.27 5.00 -11.72
C MET A 107 -14.20 5.77 -10.42
N VAL A 108 -13.18 6.61 -10.26
CA VAL A 108 -13.03 7.45 -9.08
C VAL A 108 -12.88 8.89 -9.54
N PRO A 109 -13.71 9.81 -9.04
CA PRO A 109 -13.56 11.24 -9.39
C PRO A 109 -12.17 11.73 -9.00
N GLU A 110 -11.54 12.51 -9.88
CA GLU A 110 -10.20 13.05 -9.65
C GLU A 110 -10.11 13.84 -8.34
N ASN A 111 -11.22 14.39 -7.90
CA ASN A 111 -11.29 15.23 -6.72
C ASN A 111 -11.75 14.46 -5.48
N ALA A 112 -11.91 13.16 -5.58
CA ALA A 112 -12.43 12.39 -4.45
C ALA A 112 -11.38 12.29 -3.36
N CYS A 113 -11.61 13.01 -2.30
CA CYS A 113 -10.79 12.93 -1.10
C CYS A 113 -11.36 11.84 -0.18
N ASN A 114 -11.48 10.64 -0.71
CA ASN A 114 -12.04 9.51 0.00
C ASN A 114 -10.92 8.57 0.43
N ILE A 115 -10.79 8.40 1.73
CA ILE A 115 -9.87 7.41 2.29
C ILE A 115 -10.66 6.12 2.39
N ARG A 116 -10.16 5.09 1.72
CA ARG A 116 -10.76 3.76 1.78
C ARG A 116 -9.81 2.84 2.52
N MET A 117 -10.35 2.19 3.54
CA MET A 117 -9.63 1.15 4.24
C MET A 117 -10.16 -0.20 3.78
N ILE A 118 -9.28 -1.01 3.24
CA ILE A 118 -9.62 -2.35 2.79
C ILE A 118 -8.92 -3.34 3.71
N TYR A 119 -9.71 -4.11 4.43
CA TYR A 119 -9.19 -5.15 5.30
C TYR A 119 -9.02 -6.43 4.51
N LYS A 120 -7.86 -7.04 4.66
CA LYS A 120 -7.62 -8.36 4.08
C LYS A 120 -7.05 -9.27 5.15
N PHE A 121 -7.72 -10.37 5.35
CA PHE A 121 -7.23 -11.45 6.17
C PHE A 121 -6.48 -12.43 5.28
N ASN A 122 -5.25 -12.74 5.64
CA ASN A 122 -4.44 -13.63 4.84
C ASN A 122 -4.24 -14.95 5.59
N GLN A 123 -4.80 -16.01 5.03
CA GLN A 123 -4.57 -17.36 5.49
C GLN A 123 -3.53 -18.00 4.58
N ILE A 124 -2.43 -18.39 5.16
CA ILE A 124 -1.40 -19.10 4.44
C ILE A 124 -1.25 -20.49 5.03
#